data_5e2642f2a0cbedc526f8f30bd03e4c2d
#
_entry.id   5e2642f2a0cbedc526f8f30bd03e4c2d
#
_cell.length_a   1.000
_cell.length_b   1.000
_cell.length_c   1.000
_cell.angle_alpha   90.00
_cell.angle_beta   90.00
_cell.angle_gamma   90.00
#
_symmetry.space_group_name_H-M   'P 1'
#
loop_
_entity.id
_entity.type
_entity.pdbx_description
1 polymer ?
#
loop_
_entity_poly.entity_id
_entity_poly.type
_entity_poly.pdbx_seq_one_letter_code
_entity_poly.pdbx_strand_id
1 'polypeptide(L)'
;SSAASDVYKRQIMNRSSVQRALGRSTFNRTYNAERRRFPGGQVEEIEIPGTGLEEVKGLKPVGSYDHLEGDGLPHPEKYLEGGDVLVGKTSPPRFLEETGAGAFLQAQERRESSMPVRHGEKGWVDNVYVTESLDSGRLVRVMVRSHKVPEVGDKFASRHGQKGVIGRLVNEEDMPFTRD
;
A
#
# COMPACT_ATOMS: atom_id res chain seq x y z
N SER A 1 -22.66 -29.67 -4.33
CA SER A 1 -23.98 -28.98 -4.37
C SER A 1 -23.89 -27.47 -4.56
N SER A 2 -22.74 -26.86 -4.43
CA SER A 2 -22.57 -25.39 -4.60
C SER A 2 -22.57 -24.95 -6.07
N ALA A 3 -22.06 -25.77 -6.98
CA ALA A 3 -21.94 -25.43 -8.39
C ALA A 3 -23.30 -25.20 -9.11
N ALA A 4 -24.35 -25.95 -8.74
CA ALA A 4 -25.65 -25.79 -9.37
C ALA A 4 -26.38 -24.50 -8.93
N SER A 5 -26.19 -24.06 -7.68
CA SER A 5 -26.78 -22.81 -7.19
C SER A 5 -26.09 -21.55 -7.75
N ASP A 6 -24.84 -21.67 -8.15
CA ASP A 6 -24.09 -20.55 -8.72
C ASP A 6 -24.49 -20.23 -10.16
N VAL A 7 -24.98 -21.19 -10.92
CA VAL A 7 -25.44 -21.01 -12.31
C VAL A 7 -26.65 -20.06 -12.38
N TYR A 8 -27.59 -20.15 -11.43
CA TYR A 8 -28.79 -19.31 -11.41
C TYR A 8 -28.62 -17.90 -10.86
N LYS A 9 -27.45 -17.61 -10.22
CA LYS A 9 -27.16 -16.31 -9.60
C LYS A 9 -26.04 -15.54 -10.29
N ARG A 10 -25.58 -16.02 -11.44
CA ARG A 10 -24.53 -15.36 -12.22
C ARG A 10 -25.13 -14.32 -13.14
N GLN A 11 -24.47 -13.17 -13.22
CA GLN A 11 -24.85 -12.07 -14.07
C GLN A 11 -23.87 -11.95 -15.22
N ILE A 12 -24.38 -11.58 -16.39
CA ILE A 12 -23.59 -11.20 -17.55
C ILE A 12 -23.52 -9.69 -17.56
N MET A 13 -22.30 -9.13 -17.65
CA MET A 13 -22.09 -7.70 -17.75
C MET A 13 -21.53 -7.32 -19.09
N ASN A 14 -21.99 -6.18 -19.60
CA ASN A 14 -21.45 -5.59 -20.82
C ASN A 14 -20.07 -5.01 -20.55
N ARG A 15 -19.05 -5.46 -21.31
CA ARG A 15 -17.68 -4.99 -21.22
C ARG A 15 -17.56 -3.49 -21.51
N SER A 16 -18.26 -2.97 -22.50
CA SER A 16 -18.29 -1.55 -22.84
C SER A 16 -18.81 -0.69 -21.67
N SER A 17 -19.84 -1.18 -20.95
CA SER A 17 -20.35 -0.48 -19.76
C SER A 17 -19.35 -0.45 -18.62
N VAL A 18 -18.64 -1.55 -18.38
CA VAL A 18 -17.55 -1.62 -17.38
C VAL A 18 -16.39 -0.69 -17.75
N GLN A 19 -16.03 -0.61 -19.03
CA GLN A 19 -15.02 0.34 -19.51
C GLN A 19 -15.45 1.79 -19.32
N ARG A 20 -16.74 2.07 -19.45
CA ARG A 20 -17.35 3.39 -19.16
C ARG A 20 -17.60 3.64 -17.66
N ALA A 21 -16.96 2.84 -16.80
CA ALA A 21 -16.97 2.94 -15.34
C ALA A 21 -18.21 2.41 -14.61
N LEU A 22 -19.03 1.55 -15.24
CA LEU A 22 -20.10 0.85 -14.53
C LEU A 22 -19.52 0.01 -13.39
N GLY A 23 -19.97 0.24 -12.16
CA GLY A 23 -19.53 -0.48 -10.97
C GLY A 23 -18.08 -0.25 -10.54
N ARG A 24 -17.36 0.69 -11.16
CA ARG A 24 -16.02 1.07 -10.74
C ARG A 24 -16.08 1.72 -9.35
N SER A 25 -15.16 1.34 -8.47
CA SER A 25 -15.04 1.92 -7.14
C SER A 25 -13.62 2.44 -6.89
N THR A 26 -13.53 3.49 -6.09
CA THR A 26 -12.26 4.02 -5.60
C THR A 26 -12.14 3.64 -4.13
N PHE A 27 -11.01 3.08 -3.77
CA PHE A 27 -10.70 2.68 -2.42
C PHE A 27 -9.47 3.43 -1.93
N ASN A 28 -9.61 4.11 -0.80
CA ASN A 28 -8.52 4.84 -0.17
C ASN A 28 -8.06 4.09 1.07
N ARG A 29 -6.75 3.83 1.14
CA ARG A 29 -6.11 3.26 2.32
C ARG A 29 -5.12 4.24 2.90
N THR A 30 -5.19 4.42 4.20
CA THR A 30 -4.28 5.29 4.94
C THR A 30 -3.24 4.43 5.67
N TYR A 31 -1.98 4.79 5.49
CA TYR A 31 -0.83 4.25 6.20
C TYR A 31 -0.29 5.31 7.15
N ASN A 32 -0.01 4.91 8.39
CA ASN A 32 0.54 5.81 9.41
C ASN A 32 1.92 5.33 9.81
N ALA A 33 2.91 6.19 9.74
CA ALA A 33 4.28 5.95 10.18
C ALA A 33 4.67 6.99 11.23
N GLU A 34 5.15 6.55 12.36
CA GLU A 34 5.59 7.40 13.46
C GLU A 34 7.10 7.30 13.62
N ARG A 35 7.71 8.41 13.95
CA ARG A 35 9.10 8.49 14.38
C ARG A 35 9.16 8.12 15.87
N ARG A 36 9.53 6.89 16.18
CA ARG A 36 9.58 6.40 17.57
C ARG A 36 10.84 6.86 18.28
N ARG A 37 10.69 7.13 19.56
CA ARG A 37 11.81 7.36 20.49
C ARG A 37 12.04 6.11 21.32
N PHE A 38 13.30 5.77 21.52
CA PHE A 38 13.74 4.64 22.33
C PHE A 38 14.41 5.11 23.63
N PRO A 39 14.46 4.26 24.66
CA PRO A 39 15.25 4.52 25.85
C PRO A 39 16.70 4.85 25.45
N GLY A 40 17.32 5.79 26.19
CA GLY A 40 18.69 6.26 25.87
C GLY A 40 18.75 7.41 24.85
N GLY A 41 17.60 7.99 24.47
CA GLY A 41 17.54 9.16 23.61
C GLY A 41 17.68 8.86 22.10
N GLN A 42 17.77 7.59 21.74
CA GLN A 42 17.82 7.17 20.34
C GLN A 42 16.47 7.33 19.65
N VAL A 43 16.47 7.66 18.36
CA VAL A 43 15.25 7.96 17.60
C VAL A 43 15.31 7.25 16.25
N GLU A 44 14.17 6.80 15.77
CA GLU A 44 14.01 6.39 14.37
C GLU A 44 14.15 7.62 13.46
N GLU A 45 14.76 7.45 12.31
CA GLU A 45 14.82 8.50 11.30
C GLU A 45 13.96 8.13 10.08
N ILE A 46 13.28 9.16 9.54
CA ILE A 46 12.51 9.03 8.29
C ILE A 46 13.40 9.56 7.19
N GLU A 47 13.93 8.65 6.39
CA GLU A 47 14.93 8.90 5.35
C GLU A 47 14.96 7.75 4.35
N ILE A 48 15.66 7.89 3.24
CA ILE A 48 15.93 6.74 2.35
C ILE A 48 17.04 5.91 2.99
N PRO A 49 16.78 4.65 3.39
CA PRO A 49 17.79 3.78 3.99
C PRO A 49 18.99 3.57 3.06
N GLY A 50 20.19 3.73 3.59
CA GLY A 50 21.45 3.49 2.85
C GLY A 50 21.99 4.69 2.07
N THR A 51 21.36 5.85 2.14
CA THR A 51 21.90 7.10 1.52
C THR A 51 22.70 7.93 2.49
N GLY A 52 22.59 7.68 3.79
CA GLY A 52 23.34 8.37 4.85
C GLY A 52 24.75 7.85 5.03
N LEU A 53 25.49 8.46 5.97
CA LEU A 53 26.86 8.07 6.35
C LEU A 53 26.88 6.82 7.24
N GLU A 54 25.72 6.45 7.82
CA GLU A 54 25.58 5.32 8.71
C GLU A 54 25.30 4.03 7.93
N GLU A 55 25.93 2.95 8.31
CA GLU A 55 25.67 1.64 7.71
C GLU A 55 24.31 1.12 8.16
N VAL A 56 23.46 0.71 7.19
CA VAL A 56 22.13 0.20 7.46
C VAL A 56 22.04 -1.28 7.13
N LYS A 57 21.70 -2.09 8.12
CA LYS A 57 21.47 -3.54 7.94
C LYS A 57 20.06 -3.85 7.49
N GLY A 58 19.94 -4.82 6.58
CA GLY A 58 18.66 -5.38 6.15
C GLY A 58 17.96 -4.57 5.07
N LEU A 59 18.73 -3.85 4.25
CA LEU A 59 18.18 -3.12 3.11
C LEU A 59 17.33 -4.04 2.20
N LYS A 60 16.23 -3.49 1.70
CA LYS A 60 15.39 -4.15 0.70
C LYS A 60 16.08 -4.15 -0.66
N PRO A 61 15.61 -4.97 -1.60
CA PRO A 61 16.16 -4.99 -2.96
C PRO A 61 16.25 -3.60 -3.58
N VAL A 62 17.26 -3.43 -4.42
CA VAL A 62 17.42 -2.22 -5.23
C VAL A 62 16.15 -1.99 -6.06
N GLY A 63 15.66 -0.75 -6.06
CA GLY A 63 14.42 -0.39 -6.73
C GLY A 63 13.22 -0.26 -5.78
N SER A 64 13.23 -0.91 -4.61
CA SER A 64 12.13 -0.77 -3.64
C SER A 64 11.97 0.65 -3.08
N TYR A 65 13.01 1.46 -3.18
CA TYR A 65 13.05 2.85 -2.66
C TYR A 65 12.92 3.92 -3.75
N ASP A 66 12.82 3.54 -5.03
CA ASP A 66 12.83 4.46 -6.18
C ASP A 66 11.65 5.45 -6.20
N HIS A 67 10.63 5.17 -5.40
CA HIS A 67 9.44 6.01 -5.28
C HIS A 67 9.57 7.08 -4.19
N LEU A 68 10.65 7.04 -3.40
CA LEU A 68 10.87 7.96 -2.30
C LEU A 68 11.67 9.18 -2.77
N GLU A 69 11.33 10.34 -2.21
CA GLU A 69 12.14 11.55 -2.30
C GLU A 69 13.20 11.60 -1.19
N GLY A 70 14.11 12.57 -1.25
CA GLY A 70 15.22 12.69 -0.32
C GLY A 70 14.84 12.78 1.16
N ASP A 71 13.60 13.08 1.47
CA ASP A 71 13.03 13.10 2.82
C ASP A 71 12.45 11.74 3.29
N GLY A 72 12.59 10.69 2.46
CA GLY A 72 12.09 9.35 2.74
C GLY A 72 10.58 9.17 2.53
N LEU A 73 9.91 10.13 1.88
CA LEU A 73 8.48 10.11 1.61
C LEU A 73 8.20 9.97 0.11
N PRO A 74 7.07 9.36 -0.29
CA PRO A 74 6.72 9.23 -1.69
C PRO A 74 6.12 10.53 -2.22
N HIS A 75 6.39 10.82 -3.48
CA HIS A 75 5.73 11.92 -4.18
C HIS A 75 4.25 11.59 -4.43
N PRO A 76 3.33 12.57 -4.28
CA PRO A 76 1.94 12.41 -4.73
C PRO A 76 1.85 11.99 -6.20
N GLU A 77 0.81 11.22 -6.55
CA GLU A 77 0.54 10.64 -7.87
C GLU A 77 1.56 9.55 -8.34
N LYS A 78 2.50 9.12 -7.49
CA LYS A 78 3.32 7.94 -7.79
C LYS A 78 2.48 6.68 -7.68
N TYR A 79 2.65 5.79 -8.65
CA TYR A 79 2.06 4.45 -8.62
C TYR A 79 2.95 3.50 -7.83
N LEU A 80 2.35 2.76 -6.91
CA LEU A 80 3.02 1.82 -6.02
C LEU A 80 2.38 0.43 -6.15
N GLU A 81 3.22 -0.58 -6.03
CA GLU A 81 2.81 -1.98 -5.99
C GLU A 81 3.12 -2.62 -4.64
N GLY A 82 2.53 -3.80 -4.39
CA GLY A 82 2.77 -4.51 -3.13
C GLY A 82 4.23 -4.89 -2.94
N GLY A 83 4.83 -4.41 -1.86
CA GLY A 83 6.24 -4.60 -1.54
C GLY A 83 7.11 -3.34 -1.71
N ASP A 84 6.66 -2.36 -2.52
CA ASP A 84 7.35 -1.08 -2.61
C ASP A 84 7.38 -0.36 -1.27
N VAL A 85 8.44 0.39 -1.02
CA VAL A 85 8.56 1.17 0.21
C VAL A 85 7.71 2.41 0.13
N LEU A 86 6.77 2.55 1.05
CA LEU A 86 5.88 3.69 1.15
C LEU A 86 6.48 4.82 2.01
N VAL A 87 7.14 4.47 3.11
CA VAL A 87 7.85 5.43 3.97
C VAL A 87 9.20 4.83 4.32
N GLY A 88 10.26 5.49 3.90
CA GLY A 88 11.62 5.14 4.24
C GLY A 88 11.91 5.42 5.71
N LYS A 89 12.40 4.43 6.43
CA LYS A 89 12.68 4.57 7.85
C LYS A 89 13.83 3.69 8.31
N THR A 90 14.66 4.23 9.19
CA THR A 90 15.73 3.50 9.85
C THR A 90 15.54 3.56 11.36
N SER A 91 15.85 2.46 12.04
CA SER A 91 15.80 2.33 13.49
C SER A 91 17.19 2.16 14.07
N PRO A 92 17.46 2.68 15.27
CA PRO A 92 18.71 2.43 15.96
C PRO A 92 18.85 0.93 16.32
N PRO A 93 20.06 0.45 16.59
CA PRO A 93 20.30 -0.94 17.03
C PRO A 93 19.57 -1.22 18.35
N ARG A 94 19.00 -2.43 18.46
CA ARG A 94 18.15 -2.79 19.61
C ARG A 94 18.89 -3.00 20.92
N PHE A 95 20.19 -3.26 20.86
CA PHE A 95 21.01 -3.52 22.05
C PHE A 95 22.34 -2.76 21.93
N LEU A 96 22.56 -1.87 22.88
CA LEU A 96 23.88 -1.48 23.32
C LEU A 96 24.30 -2.60 24.30
N GLU A 97 24.84 -3.72 23.81
CA GLU A 97 25.57 -4.62 24.71
C GLU A 97 26.83 -3.88 25.17
N GLU A 98 26.86 -3.56 26.45
CA GLU A 98 28.01 -3.00 27.14
C GLU A 98 29.14 -4.04 27.24
N THR A 99 29.69 -4.48 26.12
CA THR A 99 30.79 -5.43 26.11
C THR A 99 31.95 -4.93 25.28
N GLY A 100 32.83 -4.15 25.89
CA GLY A 100 34.19 -3.93 25.42
C GLY A 100 34.38 -2.96 24.26
N ALA A 101 35.62 -2.74 23.86
CA ALA A 101 36.04 -1.80 22.82
C ALA A 101 35.46 -2.05 21.40
N GLY A 102 34.84 -3.22 21.17
CA GLY A 102 34.12 -3.55 19.92
C GLY A 102 32.70 -2.98 19.85
N ALA A 103 32.09 -2.63 20.99
CA ALA A 103 30.74 -2.09 21.04
C ALA A 103 30.64 -0.69 20.41
N PHE A 104 31.70 0.06 20.40
CA PHE A 104 31.72 1.42 19.83
C PHE A 104 31.59 1.43 18.31
N LEU A 105 32.06 0.38 17.62
CA LEU A 105 31.94 0.24 16.17
C LEU A 105 30.57 -0.30 15.75
N GLN A 106 29.91 -1.12 16.58
CA GLN A 106 28.56 -1.63 16.34
C GLN A 106 27.45 -0.61 16.66
N ALA A 107 27.75 0.44 17.41
CA ALA A 107 26.81 1.50 17.78
C ALA A 107 26.38 2.40 16.60
N GLN A 108 27.04 2.29 15.46
CA GLN A 108 26.73 3.07 14.26
C GLN A 108 25.86 2.34 13.23
N GLU A 109 25.58 1.06 13.43
CA GLU A 109 24.77 0.28 12.50
C GLU A 109 23.28 0.48 12.76
N ARG A 110 22.58 1.17 11.87
CA ARG A 110 21.11 1.26 11.91
C ARG A 110 20.46 0.04 11.24
N ARG A 111 19.18 -0.16 11.47
CA ARG A 111 18.40 -1.22 10.85
C ARG A 111 17.32 -0.62 9.97
N GLU A 112 17.10 -1.26 8.84
CA GLU A 112 15.97 -0.93 7.96
C GLU A 112 14.65 -1.24 8.68
N SER A 113 13.76 -0.25 8.75
CA SER A 113 12.43 -0.36 9.37
C SER A 113 11.34 0.34 8.58
N SER A 114 11.57 0.53 7.28
CA SER A 114 10.64 1.19 6.39
C SER A 114 9.30 0.48 6.32
N MET A 115 8.27 1.26 6.04
CA MET A 115 6.92 0.75 5.85
C MET A 115 6.68 0.44 4.37
N PRO A 116 6.46 -0.83 3.99
CA PRO A 116 6.10 -1.20 2.63
C PRO A 116 4.59 -1.11 2.41
N VAL A 117 4.20 -1.00 1.14
CA VAL A 117 2.84 -1.27 0.68
C VAL A 117 2.52 -2.75 0.93
N ARG A 118 1.33 -3.05 1.42
CA ARG A 118 0.93 -4.43 1.71
C ARG A 118 0.89 -5.27 0.43
N HIS A 119 1.29 -6.53 0.56
CA HIS A 119 1.18 -7.48 -0.56
C HIS A 119 -0.26 -7.57 -1.07
N GLY A 120 -0.41 -7.56 -2.39
CA GLY A 120 -1.71 -7.59 -3.06
C GLY A 120 -2.42 -6.24 -3.14
N GLU A 121 -1.89 -5.19 -2.56
CA GLU A 121 -2.38 -3.82 -2.71
C GLU A 121 -1.53 -3.08 -3.75
N LYS A 122 -2.19 -2.21 -4.51
CA LYS A 122 -1.56 -1.35 -5.51
C LYS A 122 -2.39 -0.08 -5.67
N GLY A 123 -1.75 1.00 -6.03
CA GLY A 123 -2.47 2.26 -6.24
C GLY A 123 -1.55 3.46 -6.38
N TRP A 124 -2.15 4.61 -6.43
CA TRP A 124 -1.45 5.90 -6.50
C TRP A 124 -1.39 6.54 -5.13
N VAL A 125 -0.29 7.19 -4.83
CA VAL A 125 -0.19 8.06 -3.66
C VAL A 125 -1.11 9.25 -3.87
N ASP A 126 -2.15 9.37 -3.05
CA ASP A 126 -3.12 10.47 -3.16
C ASP A 126 -2.63 11.71 -2.41
N ASN A 127 -2.30 11.53 -1.13
CA ASN A 127 -1.81 12.61 -0.29
C ASN A 127 -0.79 12.10 0.73
N VAL A 128 0.16 12.97 1.07
CA VAL A 128 1.14 12.77 2.13
C VAL A 128 1.00 13.90 3.15
N TYR A 129 0.67 13.54 4.38
CA TYR A 129 0.54 14.48 5.49
C TYR A 129 1.66 14.26 6.49
N VAL A 130 2.37 15.32 6.82
CA VAL A 130 3.38 15.32 7.87
C VAL A 130 2.89 16.19 9.00
N THR A 131 2.76 15.63 10.18
CA THR A 131 2.34 16.34 11.39
C THR A 131 3.31 16.04 12.53
N GLU A 132 3.29 16.89 13.55
CA GLU A 132 4.02 16.63 14.79
C GLU A 132 3.05 16.10 15.84
N SER A 133 3.47 15.01 16.50
CA SER A 133 2.80 14.45 17.65
C SER A 133 3.57 14.84 18.91
N LEU A 134 2.85 15.14 19.99
CA LEU A 134 3.45 15.50 21.29
C LEU A 134 4.34 14.37 21.85
N ASP A 135 3.97 13.11 21.60
CA ASP A 135 4.65 11.95 22.17
C ASP A 135 5.78 11.41 21.29
N SER A 136 5.55 11.32 19.98
CA SER A 136 6.46 10.65 19.04
C SER A 136 7.26 11.62 18.15
N GLY A 137 6.94 12.91 18.17
CA GLY A 137 7.53 13.91 17.28
C GLY A 137 6.88 13.87 15.91
N ARG A 138 7.56 13.33 14.88
CA ARG A 138 7.07 13.34 13.49
C ARG A 138 6.12 12.17 13.23
N LEU A 139 4.91 12.47 12.81
CA LEU A 139 3.91 11.53 12.32
C LEU A 139 3.68 11.75 10.83
N VAL A 140 3.86 10.71 10.04
CA VAL A 140 3.59 10.71 8.60
C VAL A 140 2.35 9.88 8.32
N ARG A 141 1.45 10.44 7.54
CA ARG A 141 0.25 9.76 7.07
C ARG A 141 0.24 9.78 5.54
N VAL A 142 0.29 8.62 4.92
CA VAL A 142 0.23 8.47 3.46
C VAL A 142 -1.09 7.84 3.08
N MET A 143 -1.81 8.49 2.18
CA MET A 143 -3.06 7.98 1.63
C MET A 143 -2.80 7.40 0.24
N VAL A 144 -3.15 6.14 0.04
CA VAL A 144 -3.03 5.43 -1.24
C VAL A 144 -4.41 5.18 -1.80
N ARG A 145 -4.64 5.65 -3.02
CA ARG A 145 -5.88 5.51 -3.78
C ARG A 145 -5.75 4.38 -4.79
N SER A 146 -6.66 3.43 -4.76
CA SER A 146 -6.75 2.36 -5.75
C SER A 146 -8.10 2.37 -6.45
N HIS A 147 -8.11 2.07 -7.74
CA HIS A 147 -9.33 1.86 -8.51
C HIS A 147 -9.59 0.38 -8.67
N LYS A 148 -10.78 -0.04 -8.28
CA LYS A 148 -11.24 -1.39 -8.49
C LYS A 148 -12.24 -1.40 -9.65
N VAL A 149 -11.87 -2.11 -10.72
CA VAL A 149 -12.72 -2.37 -11.88
C VAL A 149 -13.41 -3.70 -11.66
N PRO A 150 -14.72 -3.83 -11.93
CA PRO A 150 -15.43 -5.09 -11.80
C PRO A 150 -14.81 -6.20 -12.63
N GLU A 151 -14.62 -7.37 -12.01
CA GLU A 151 -14.06 -8.57 -12.64
C GLU A 151 -15.00 -9.75 -12.49
N VAL A 152 -14.77 -10.81 -13.28
CA VAL A 152 -15.51 -12.06 -13.15
C VAL A 152 -15.28 -12.64 -11.76
N GLY A 153 -16.36 -12.94 -11.04
CA GLY A 153 -16.33 -13.40 -9.65
C GLY A 153 -16.71 -12.32 -8.63
N ASP A 154 -16.74 -11.04 -9.02
CA ASP A 154 -17.19 -9.98 -8.12
C ASP A 154 -18.69 -10.07 -7.85
N LYS A 155 -19.06 -9.74 -6.62
CA LYS A 155 -20.45 -9.79 -6.16
C LYS A 155 -21.12 -8.43 -6.30
N PHE A 156 -22.26 -8.41 -7.00
CA PHE A 156 -23.11 -7.24 -7.15
C PHE A 156 -24.46 -7.47 -6.46
N ALA A 157 -25.07 -6.40 -6.00
CA ALA A 157 -26.41 -6.42 -5.44
C ALA A 157 -27.18 -5.16 -5.85
N SER A 158 -28.50 -5.31 -6.07
CA SER A 158 -29.40 -4.17 -6.14
C SER A 158 -29.66 -3.61 -4.73
N ARG A 159 -30.26 -2.42 -4.65
CA ARG A 159 -30.72 -1.83 -3.37
C ARG A 159 -31.76 -2.70 -2.64
N HIS A 160 -32.39 -3.63 -3.33
CA HIS A 160 -33.39 -4.54 -2.79
C HIS A 160 -32.81 -5.91 -2.35
N GLY A 161 -31.48 -6.03 -2.24
CA GLY A 161 -30.84 -7.24 -1.73
C GLY A 161 -30.72 -8.38 -2.75
N GLN A 162 -30.97 -8.13 -4.03
CA GLN A 162 -30.82 -9.12 -5.11
C GLN A 162 -29.34 -9.28 -5.45
N LYS A 163 -28.65 -10.11 -4.67
CA LYS A 163 -27.22 -10.38 -4.85
C LYS A 163 -26.98 -11.34 -6.01
N GLY A 164 -25.96 -11.06 -6.80
CA GLY A 164 -25.48 -11.92 -7.87
C GLY A 164 -23.96 -11.81 -8.02
N VAL A 165 -23.37 -12.73 -8.78
CA VAL A 165 -21.95 -12.77 -9.06
C VAL A 165 -21.73 -12.55 -10.55
N ILE A 166 -20.75 -11.74 -10.95
CA ILE A 166 -20.37 -11.59 -12.35
C ILE A 166 -19.83 -12.93 -12.85
N GLY A 167 -20.57 -13.57 -13.74
CA GLY A 167 -20.19 -14.84 -14.35
C GLY A 167 -19.40 -14.66 -15.64
N ARG A 168 -19.68 -13.58 -16.37
CA ARG A 168 -19.03 -13.30 -17.66
C ARG A 168 -19.10 -11.81 -18.01
N LEU A 169 -18.02 -11.32 -18.63
CA LEU A 169 -17.97 -10.02 -19.30
C LEU A 169 -18.08 -10.28 -20.80
N VAL A 170 -19.07 -9.72 -21.45
CA VAL A 170 -19.38 -9.95 -22.87
C VAL A 170 -19.30 -8.64 -23.62
N ASN A 171 -18.84 -8.69 -24.87
CA ASN A 171 -18.80 -7.51 -25.72
C ASN A 171 -20.22 -7.05 -26.08
N GLU A 172 -20.37 -5.79 -26.42
CA GLU A 172 -21.67 -5.17 -26.70
C GLU A 172 -22.39 -5.84 -27.88
N GLU A 173 -21.66 -6.25 -28.90
CA GLU A 173 -22.15 -6.94 -30.09
C GLU A 173 -22.76 -8.32 -29.82
N ASP A 174 -22.30 -8.98 -28.73
CA ASP A 174 -22.79 -10.30 -28.31
C ASP A 174 -23.90 -10.22 -27.25
N MET A 175 -24.32 -9.00 -26.86
CA MET A 175 -25.37 -8.80 -25.87
C MET A 175 -26.75 -8.77 -26.52
N PRO A 176 -27.81 -9.22 -25.80
CA PRO A 176 -29.19 -9.07 -26.26
C PRO A 176 -29.52 -7.58 -26.43
N PHE A 177 -30.25 -7.24 -27.48
CA PHE A 177 -30.68 -5.87 -27.77
C PHE A 177 -32.17 -5.84 -28.13
N THR A 178 -32.80 -4.70 -27.91
CA THR A 178 -34.14 -4.40 -28.36
C THR A 178 -34.11 -3.62 -29.67
N ARG A 179 -35.22 -3.60 -30.37
CA ARG A 179 -35.32 -2.89 -31.66
C ARG A 179 -35.46 -1.37 -31.50
N ASP A 180 -35.74 -0.90 -30.31
CA ASP A 180 -36.06 0.50 -30.00
C ASP A 180 -34.80 1.26 -29.52
#